data_3bdb65ffcff99263e834681f63b3fec1
#
_entry.id   3bdb65ffcff99263e834681f63b3fec1
#
_cell.length_a   1.000
_cell.length_b   1.000
_cell.length_c   1.000
_cell.angle_alpha   90.00
_cell.angle_beta   90.00
_cell.angle_gamma   90.00
#
_symmetry.space_group_name_H-M   'P 1'
#
loop_
_entity.id
_entity.type
_entity.pdbx_description
1 polymer ?
#
loop_
_entity_poly.entity_id
_entity_poly.type
_entity_poly.pdbx_seq_one_letter_code
_entity_poly.pdbx_strand_id
1 'polypeptide(L)'
;MLSFDIAEFNCGDGSRIGLFQQYLKDYLYHAAAAKINGKSAVTTFMGQDCSFGQGSTNNGWNTVFGANAGNIYFMPAYTSDPRGLGAFNIQAEVNWGSAWPEGGNDINLDRENYFIGLLSQTGKKYVPTISPLFASHMSYKVSETVRLHF
;
A
#
# COMPACT_ATOMS: atom_id res chain seq x y z
N MET A 1 -10.17 -6.41 4.66
CA MET A 1 -8.97 -6.39 3.79
C MET A 1 -7.77 -6.76 4.64
N LEU A 2 -6.88 -7.61 4.13
CA LEU A 2 -5.64 -7.97 4.80
C LEU A 2 -4.58 -6.89 4.53
N SER A 3 -3.97 -6.36 5.57
CA SER A 3 -2.95 -5.31 5.49
C SER A 3 -1.75 -5.69 6.34
N PHE A 4 -0.55 -5.56 5.78
CA PHE A 4 0.71 -5.80 6.48
C PHE A 4 1.44 -4.48 6.72
N ASP A 5 1.78 -4.19 7.95
CA ASP A 5 2.71 -3.10 8.27
C ASP A 5 4.14 -3.62 8.17
N ILE A 6 4.77 -3.32 7.04
CA ILE A 6 6.12 -3.84 6.75
C ILE A 6 7.22 -3.05 7.49
N ALA A 7 6.91 -1.86 8.00
CA ALA A 7 7.87 -1.12 8.82
C ALA A 7 8.30 -1.90 10.07
N GLU A 8 7.44 -2.80 10.57
CA GLU A 8 7.68 -3.61 11.77
C GLU A 8 8.40 -4.95 11.48
N PHE A 9 8.68 -5.26 10.20
CA PHE A 9 9.25 -6.55 9.83
C PHE A 9 10.56 -6.42 9.05
N ASN A 10 11.55 -7.20 9.42
CA ASN A 10 12.70 -7.45 8.54
C ASN A 10 12.26 -8.30 7.36
N CYS A 11 12.33 -7.76 6.15
CA CYS A 11 12.00 -8.46 4.92
C CYS A 11 13.17 -8.55 3.93
N GLY A 12 14.40 -8.29 4.40
CA GLY A 12 15.61 -8.45 3.59
C GLY A 12 15.99 -9.92 3.35
N ASP A 13 15.56 -10.81 4.24
CA ASP A 13 15.79 -12.25 4.15
C ASP A 13 14.47 -13.06 4.14
N GLY A 14 14.57 -14.37 3.93
CA GLY A 14 13.40 -15.25 3.82
C GLY A 14 12.76 -15.65 5.16
N SER A 15 13.27 -15.20 6.31
CA SER A 15 12.85 -15.69 7.63
C SER A 15 11.36 -15.43 7.94
N ARG A 16 10.76 -14.43 7.32
CA ARG A 16 9.36 -14.04 7.55
C ARG A 16 8.37 -14.56 6.51
N ILE A 17 8.82 -15.20 5.44
CA ILE A 17 7.94 -15.73 4.38
C ILE A 17 6.85 -16.62 4.97
N GLY A 18 7.22 -17.57 5.82
CA GLY A 18 6.27 -18.51 6.44
C GLY A 18 5.20 -17.82 7.28
N LEU A 19 5.56 -16.73 7.97
CA LEU A 19 4.59 -15.93 8.76
C LEU A 19 3.55 -15.27 7.84
N PHE A 20 3.97 -14.62 6.76
CA PHE A 20 3.07 -14.00 5.80
C PHE A 20 2.18 -15.03 5.10
N GLN A 21 2.75 -16.17 4.73
CA GLN A 21 1.98 -17.28 4.14
C GLN A 21 0.93 -17.83 5.10
N GLN A 22 1.21 -17.87 6.41
CA GLN A 22 0.25 -18.29 7.40
C GLN A 22 -0.92 -17.28 7.49
N TYR A 23 -0.64 -15.97 7.53
CA TYR A 23 -1.69 -14.96 7.49
C TYR A 23 -2.53 -15.03 6.21
N LEU A 24 -1.91 -15.25 5.06
CA LEU A 24 -2.65 -15.45 3.81
C LEU A 24 -3.55 -16.67 3.90
N LYS A 25 -3.06 -17.80 4.42
CA LYS A 25 -3.86 -19.01 4.60
C LYS A 25 -5.09 -18.78 5.48
N ASP A 26 -4.92 -18.02 6.57
CA ASP A 26 -5.96 -17.83 7.56
C ASP A 26 -7.01 -16.79 7.13
N TYR A 27 -6.61 -15.77 6.38
CA TYR A 27 -7.47 -14.61 6.13
C TYR A 27 -7.81 -14.33 4.67
N LEU A 28 -7.05 -14.85 3.70
CA LEU A 28 -7.24 -14.50 2.28
C LEU A 28 -8.64 -14.85 1.77
N TYR A 29 -9.18 -15.97 2.23
CA TYR A 29 -10.49 -16.49 1.81
C TYR A 29 -11.58 -16.31 2.87
N HIS A 30 -11.30 -15.57 3.93
CA HIS A 30 -12.29 -15.29 4.97
C HIS A 30 -13.52 -14.58 4.37
N ALA A 31 -14.72 -14.87 4.88
CA ALA A 31 -15.97 -14.32 4.35
C ALA A 31 -15.99 -12.77 4.37
N ALA A 32 -15.32 -12.14 5.34
CA ALA A 32 -15.16 -10.69 5.43
C ALA A 32 -13.98 -10.13 4.62
N ALA A 33 -13.27 -10.95 3.83
CA ALA A 33 -12.16 -10.46 3.00
C ALA A 33 -12.71 -9.56 1.89
N ALA A 34 -12.20 -8.33 1.81
CA ALA A 34 -12.54 -7.43 0.71
C ALA A 34 -12.05 -8.02 -0.61
N LYS A 35 -12.89 -7.92 -1.64
CA LYS A 35 -12.56 -8.43 -2.98
C LYS A 35 -12.66 -7.31 -4.02
N ILE A 36 -11.72 -7.33 -4.96
CA ILE A 36 -11.68 -6.44 -6.13
C ILE A 36 -11.56 -7.34 -7.36
N ASN A 37 -12.50 -7.26 -8.27
CA ASN A 37 -12.55 -8.10 -9.47
C ASN A 37 -12.44 -9.61 -9.15
N GLY A 38 -13.11 -10.06 -8.09
CA GLY A 38 -13.11 -11.45 -7.64
C GLY A 38 -11.86 -11.91 -6.88
N LYS A 39 -10.81 -11.10 -6.81
CA LYS A 39 -9.57 -11.38 -6.08
C LYS A 39 -9.60 -10.75 -4.69
N SER A 40 -8.98 -11.40 -3.72
CA SER A 40 -8.87 -10.86 -2.36
C SER A 40 -7.90 -9.69 -2.32
N ALA A 41 -8.35 -8.56 -1.77
CA ALA A 41 -7.52 -7.36 -1.64
C ALA A 41 -6.48 -7.54 -0.52
N VAL A 42 -5.21 -7.37 -0.88
CA VAL A 42 -4.07 -7.38 0.04
C VAL A 42 -3.32 -6.07 -0.12
N THR A 43 -3.02 -5.41 0.98
CA THR A 43 -2.25 -4.18 1.00
C THR A 43 -1.08 -4.28 1.96
N THR A 44 -0.14 -3.35 1.84
CA THR A 44 0.95 -3.17 2.79
C THR A 44 1.13 -1.69 3.07
N PHE A 45 1.67 -1.36 4.24
CA PHE A 45 2.37 -0.11 4.44
C PHE A 45 3.86 -0.39 4.23
N MET A 46 4.52 0.35 3.32
CA MET A 46 5.87 0.08 2.83
C MET A 46 6.00 -1.28 2.09
N GLY A 47 7.23 -1.79 1.97
CA GLY A 47 7.50 -3.11 1.38
C GLY A 47 8.05 -3.06 -0.05
N GLN A 48 8.37 -1.85 -0.58
CA GLN A 48 9.01 -1.65 -1.89
C GLN A 48 10.42 -2.24 -1.96
N ASP A 49 11.08 -2.40 -0.80
CA ASP A 49 12.45 -2.91 -0.71
C ASP A 49 12.51 -4.38 -0.20
N CYS A 50 11.34 -5.01 -0.08
CA CYS A 50 11.22 -6.37 0.46
C CYS A 50 11.58 -7.42 -0.57
N SER A 51 12.82 -7.83 -0.61
CA SER A 51 13.24 -8.96 -1.45
C SER A 51 12.95 -10.33 -0.85
N PHE A 52 12.78 -10.43 0.48
CA PHE A 52 12.66 -11.70 1.21
C PHE A 52 13.77 -12.71 0.83
N GLY A 53 15.00 -12.21 0.55
CA GLY A 53 16.10 -13.04 0.08
C GLY A 53 15.97 -13.55 -1.36
N GLN A 54 14.98 -13.08 -2.15
CA GLN A 54 14.70 -13.56 -3.51
C GLN A 54 15.29 -12.66 -4.61
N GLY A 55 16.20 -11.77 -4.25
CA GLY A 55 16.95 -10.93 -5.19
C GLY A 55 16.20 -9.71 -5.75
N SER A 56 14.88 -9.66 -5.65
CA SER A 56 14.08 -8.50 -6.01
C SER A 56 12.75 -8.45 -5.25
N THR A 57 12.16 -7.27 -5.15
CA THR A 57 10.85 -7.06 -4.53
C THR A 57 9.75 -7.87 -5.21
N ASN A 58 9.73 -7.90 -6.54
CA ASN A 58 8.74 -8.68 -7.29
C ASN A 58 8.85 -10.18 -6.99
N ASN A 59 10.05 -10.72 -6.97
CA ASN A 59 10.29 -12.14 -6.65
C ASN A 59 9.94 -12.42 -5.18
N GLY A 60 10.28 -11.51 -4.28
CA GLY A 60 9.96 -11.61 -2.87
C GLY A 60 8.46 -11.74 -2.63
N TRP A 61 7.67 -10.81 -3.13
CA TRP A 61 6.22 -10.85 -2.99
C TRP A 61 5.59 -12.03 -3.73
N ASN A 62 6.10 -12.39 -4.91
CA ASN A 62 5.65 -13.61 -5.60
C ASN A 62 5.87 -14.87 -4.76
N THR A 63 7.01 -14.96 -4.07
CA THR A 63 7.30 -16.09 -3.18
C THR A 63 6.38 -16.09 -1.96
N VAL A 64 6.11 -14.92 -1.36
CA VAL A 64 5.16 -14.77 -0.26
C VAL A 64 3.76 -15.21 -0.68
N PHE A 65 3.29 -14.78 -1.83
CA PHE A 65 1.96 -15.13 -2.34
C PHE A 65 1.86 -16.58 -2.79
N GLY A 66 2.93 -17.15 -3.33
CA GLY A 66 3.01 -18.54 -3.76
C GLY A 66 1.85 -18.92 -4.68
N ALA A 67 1.19 -20.05 -4.40
CA ALA A 67 0.05 -20.52 -5.18
C ALA A 67 -1.17 -19.57 -5.14
N ASN A 68 -1.23 -18.63 -4.21
CA ASN A 68 -2.34 -17.67 -4.08
C ASN A 68 -2.18 -16.44 -4.98
N ALA A 69 -1.04 -16.22 -5.62
CA ALA A 69 -0.74 -15.00 -6.39
C ALA A 69 -1.84 -14.65 -7.40
N GLY A 70 -2.42 -15.64 -8.08
CA GLY A 70 -3.53 -15.45 -9.02
C GLY A 70 -4.83 -14.95 -8.42
N ASN A 71 -5.03 -15.16 -7.11
CA ASN A 71 -6.24 -14.81 -6.35
C ASN A 71 -6.08 -13.54 -5.52
N ILE A 72 -4.94 -12.87 -5.60
CA ILE A 72 -4.64 -11.64 -4.87
C ILE A 72 -4.76 -10.44 -5.79
N TYR A 73 -5.45 -9.41 -5.31
CA TYR A 73 -5.37 -8.05 -5.82
C TYR A 73 -4.42 -7.29 -4.90
N PHE A 74 -3.16 -7.16 -5.34
CA PHE A 74 -2.11 -6.55 -4.53
C PHE A 74 -2.07 -5.05 -4.77
N MET A 75 -2.30 -4.28 -3.72
CA MET A 75 -2.32 -2.82 -3.74
C MET A 75 -1.58 -2.25 -2.53
N PRO A 76 -0.25 -2.32 -2.53
CA PRO A 76 0.55 -1.80 -1.43
C PRO A 76 0.49 -0.27 -1.35
N ALA A 77 0.91 0.29 -0.21
CA ALA A 77 1.27 1.68 -0.06
C ALA A 77 2.81 1.80 -0.05
N TYR A 78 3.40 1.80 -1.21
CA TYR A 78 4.84 1.97 -1.34
C TYR A 78 5.22 3.44 -1.19
N THR A 79 6.19 3.72 -0.33
CA THR A 79 6.67 5.08 -0.06
C THR A 79 7.78 5.52 -1.03
N SER A 80 8.03 4.73 -2.06
CA SER A 80 9.00 5.03 -3.12
C SER A 80 8.49 6.11 -4.07
N ASP A 81 9.41 6.65 -4.87
CA ASP A 81 9.06 7.59 -5.94
C ASP A 81 8.02 6.96 -6.88
N PRO A 82 6.87 7.62 -7.10
CA PRO A 82 5.81 7.07 -7.94
C PRO A 82 6.24 6.78 -9.39
N ARG A 83 7.31 7.43 -9.88
CA ARG A 83 7.89 7.13 -11.20
C ARG A 83 8.43 5.71 -11.32
N GLY A 84 8.85 5.12 -10.18
CA GLY A 84 9.33 3.74 -10.12
C GLY A 84 8.23 2.68 -10.03
N LEU A 85 6.99 3.06 -9.73
CA LEU A 85 5.89 2.12 -9.47
C LEU A 85 5.55 1.23 -10.67
N GLY A 86 5.86 1.67 -11.89
CA GLY A 86 5.70 0.88 -13.11
C GLY A 86 6.45 -0.45 -13.09
N ALA A 87 7.59 -0.52 -12.42
CA ALA A 87 8.44 -1.71 -12.35
C ALA A 87 7.91 -2.81 -11.40
N PHE A 88 6.98 -2.49 -10.51
CA PHE A 88 6.47 -3.45 -9.54
C PHE A 88 5.27 -4.25 -10.08
N ASN A 89 5.16 -5.52 -9.69
CA ASN A 89 4.03 -6.40 -10.00
C ASN A 89 2.85 -6.13 -9.04
N ILE A 90 2.30 -4.92 -9.10
CA ILE A 90 1.16 -4.49 -8.31
C ILE A 90 -0.03 -4.18 -9.23
N GLN A 91 -1.25 -4.30 -8.75
CA GLN A 91 -2.46 -3.93 -9.50
C GLN A 91 -2.86 -2.48 -9.24
N ALA A 92 -2.59 -1.99 -8.04
CA ALA A 92 -2.87 -0.61 -7.66
C ALA A 92 -1.82 -0.12 -6.66
N GLU A 93 -1.74 1.19 -6.49
CA GLU A 93 -0.97 1.85 -5.44
C GLU A 93 -1.92 2.56 -4.49
N VAL A 94 -1.77 2.30 -3.19
CA VAL A 94 -2.44 3.06 -2.13
C VAL A 94 -1.56 4.23 -1.75
N ASN A 95 -2.00 5.45 -1.98
CA ASN A 95 -1.24 6.62 -1.54
C ASN A 95 -1.51 6.91 -0.07
N TRP A 96 -0.65 6.37 0.80
CA TRP A 96 -0.76 6.59 2.24
C TRP A 96 -0.69 8.07 2.62
N GLY A 97 0.15 8.84 1.94
CA GLY A 97 0.34 10.26 2.21
C GLY A 97 -0.82 11.17 1.81
N SER A 98 -1.79 10.71 1.00
CA SER A 98 -2.94 11.52 0.63
C SER A 98 -3.92 11.76 1.79
N ALA A 99 -3.84 10.93 2.85
CA ALA A 99 -4.64 11.11 4.05
C ALA A 99 -4.09 12.19 5.00
N TRP A 100 -2.87 12.69 4.77
CA TRP A 100 -2.16 13.53 5.72
C TRP A 100 -1.98 14.93 5.17
N PRO A 101 -2.69 15.93 5.71
CA PRO A 101 -2.40 17.32 5.42
C PRO A 101 -1.06 17.69 6.07
N GLU A 102 -0.04 17.94 5.26
CA GLU A 102 1.27 18.39 5.75
C GLU A 102 1.32 19.91 5.76
N GLY A 103 1.84 20.48 6.86
CA GLY A 103 2.32 21.85 6.89
C GLY A 103 1.27 22.95 7.06
N GLY A 104 0.02 22.66 7.41
CA GLY A 104 -1.01 23.66 7.65
C GLY A 104 -1.48 24.43 6.40
N ASN A 105 -1.19 23.90 5.23
CA ASN A 105 -1.71 24.38 3.96
C ASN A 105 -3.07 23.73 3.64
N ASP A 106 -3.86 24.39 2.81
CA ASP A 106 -5.09 23.81 2.28
C ASP A 106 -4.75 22.53 1.50
N ILE A 107 -5.59 21.50 1.67
CA ILE A 107 -5.47 20.26 0.92
C ILE A 107 -5.84 20.60 -0.54
N ASN A 108 -4.96 20.22 -1.47
CA ASN A 108 -5.22 20.29 -2.89
C ASN A 108 -5.06 18.90 -3.52
N LEU A 109 -5.45 18.75 -4.78
CA LEU A 109 -5.39 17.48 -5.51
C LEU A 109 -4.13 17.33 -6.39
N ASP A 110 -3.13 18.20 -6.23
CA ASP A 110 -1.96 18.18 -7.11
C ASP A 110 -1.17 16.88 -6.99
N ARG A 111 -1.00 16.41 -5.77
CA ARG A 111 -0.32 15.14 -5.49
C ARG A 111 -1.11 13.94 -6.06
N GLU A 112 -2.41 13.91 -5.85
CA GLU A 112 -3.30 12.87 -6.35
C GLU A 112 -3.29 12.86 -7.89
N ASN A 113 -3.41 14.01 -8.53
CA ASN A 113 -3.36 14.14 -9.98
C ASN A 113 -2.02 13.69 -10.55
N TYR A 114 -0.92 13.98 -9.86
CA TYR A 114 0.41 13.50 -10.23
C TYR A 114 0.49 11.97 -10.20
N PHE A 115 0.04 11.32 -9.12
CA PHE A 115 0.01 9.86 -9.01
C PHE A 115 -0.91 9.23 -10.06
N ILE A 116 -2.11 9.77 -10.25
CA ILE A 116 -3.06 9.30 -11.27
C ILE A 116 -2.41 9.37 -12.66
N GLY A 117 -1.78 10.49 -13.00
CA GLY A 117 -1.12 10.70 -14.28
C GLY A 117 -0.02 9.69 -14.54
N LEU A 118 0.80 9.38 -13.53
CA LEU A 118 1.90 8.41 -13.66
C LEU A 118 1.39 6.96 -13.75
N LEU A 119 0.47 6.59 -12.87
CA LEU A 119 -0.03 5.21 -12.79
C LEU A 119 -0.87 4.83 -14.01
N SER A 120 -1.62 5.78 -14.58
CA SER A 120 -2.42 5.56 -15.80
C SER A 120 -1.57 5.07 -16.98
N GLN A 121 -0.33 5.53 -17.08
CA GLN A 121 0.61 5.13 -18.12
C GLN A 121 1.12 3.68 -17.95
N THR A 122 0.98 3.11 -16.77
CA THR A 122 1.45 1.76 -16.44
C THR A 122 0.32 0.73 -16.38
N GLY A 123 -0.92 1.15 -16.61
CA GLY A 123 -2.12 0.31 -16.44
C GLY A 123 -2.48 -0.01 -15.00
N LYS A 124 -1.77 0.57 -14.02
CA LYS A 124 -2.06 0.39 -12.59
C LYS A 124 -3.13 1.37 -12.14
N LYS A 125 -3.83 1.02 -11.06
CA LYS A 125 -4.85 1.87 -10.47
C LYS A 125 -4.29 2.70 -9.32
N TYR A 126 -4.88 3.86 -9.10
CA TYR A 126 -4.60 4.70 -7.97
C TYR A 126 -5.71 4.55 -6.91
N VAL A 127 -5.31 4.40 -5.66
CA VAL A 127 -6.22 4.32 -4.51
C VAL A 127 -5.86 5.43 -3.54
N PRO A 128 -6.58 6.57 -3.55
CA PRO A 128 -6.38 7.63 -2.57
C PRO A 128 -6.83 7.15 -1.19
N THR A 129 -6.14 7.61 -0.16
CA THR A 129 -6.60 7.48 1.22
C THR A 129 -7.29 8.76 1.65
N ILE A 130 -8.27 8.65 2.54
CA ILE A 130 -9.02 9.79 3.08
C ILE A 130 -9.00 9.67 4.60
N SER A 131 -8.58 10.73 5.27
CA SER A 131 -8.70 10.87 6.71
C SER A 131 -9.56 12.09 7.03
N PRO A 132 -10.83 11.90 7.38
CA PRO A 132 -11.73 13.03 7.71
C PRO A 132 -11.30 13.78 8.97
N LEU A 133 -10.58 13.11 9.88
CA LEU A 133 -9.99 13.68 11.07
C LEU A 133 -8.58 13.12 11.23
N PHE A 134 -7.58 13.98 11.13
CA PHE A 134 -6.18 13.59 11.35
C PHE A 134 -5.63 14.28 12.59
N ALA A 135 -5.10 13.50 13.53
CA ALA A 135 -4.30 13.99 14.65
C ALA A 135 -3.06 13.10 14.79
N SER A 136 -1.89 13.71 14.89
CA SER A 136 -0.64 12.99 15.12
C SER A 136 0.10 13.61 16.30
N HIS A 137 0.49 12.76 17.25
CA HIS A 137 1.37 13.15 18.34
C HIS A 137 2.84 13.26 17.92
N MET A 138 3.16 12.83 16.71
CA MET A 138 4.54 12.82 16.18
C MET A 138 4.93 14.12 15.49
N SER A 139 3.97 14.97 15.14
CA SER A 139 4.25 16.29 14.57
C SER A 139 4.15 17.36 15.65
N TYR A 140 5.20 18.11 15.86
CA TYR A 140 5.22 19.28 16.75
C TYR A 140 4.31 20.44 16.28
N LYS A 141 3.55 20.25 15.21
CA LYS A 141 2.59 21.21 14.68
C LYS A 141 1.27 20.52 14.47
N VAL A 142 0.40 20.60 15.47
CA VAL A 142 -1.02 20.33 15.28
C VAL A 142 -1.55 21.43 14.38
N SER A 143 -1.94 21.11 13.17
CA SER A 143 -2.74 22.01 12.35
C SER A 143 -4.15 22.04 12.94
N GLU A 144 -4.51 23.13 13.61
CA GLU A 144 -5.83 23.28 14.26
C GLU A 144 -7.00 23.49 13.30
N THR A 145 -6.81 23.35 11.99
CA THR A 145 -7.87 23.73 11.07
C THR A 145 -8.08 22.70 9.96
N VAL A 146 -8.85 21.68 10.25
CA VAL A 146 -9.55 20.94 9.18
C VAL A 146 -10.86 21.70 8.90
N ARG A 147 -10.87 22.58 7.92
CA ARG A 147 -12.13 23.15 7.38
C ARG A 147 -12.64 22.19 6.31
N LEU A 148 -13.64 21.41 6.67
CA LEU A 148 -14.46 20.69 5.68
C LEU A 148 -15.31 21.73 4.97
N HIS A 149 -15.03 21.97 3.70
CA HIS A 149 -15.95 22.66 2.80
C HIS A 149 -16.74 21.57 2.04
N PHE A 150 -18.04 21.49 2.34
CA PHE A 150 -19.00 20.70 1.59
C PHE A 150 -19.52 21.50 0.42
#